data_876c0b0cd49fa03c41a4360efae011db
#
_entry.id   876c0b0cd49fa03c41a4360efae011db
#
_cell.length_a   1.000
_cell.length_b   1.000
_cell.length_c   1.000
_cell.angle_alpha   90.00
_cell.angle_beta   90.00
_cell.angle_gamma   90.00
#
_symmetry.space_group_name_H-M   'P 1'
#
loop_
_entity.id
_entity.type
_entity.pdbx_description
1 polymer ?
#
loop_
_entity_poly.entity_id
_entity_poly.type
_entity_poly.pdbx_seq_one_letter_code
_entity_poly.pdbx_strand_id
1 'polypeptide(L)'
;MIDKNYIPKLYKSTANMTVKEWENERRNSIGGSDMAVLLGLNHFGRTKRELFYDKTGIEPIVSDEDGYKSIIFNSGHFLEEMVADIFSYRTGLEAYEIKAMFEHPHHPHIRGNIDRFYRRKGEKDPIGFLECKTTSEYNRNWTGDKIPTDYVVQISTYLSILNMDKCKISCLFIPE
;
A
#
# COMPACT_ATOMS: atom_id res chain seq x y z
N MET A 1 -4.82 -12.79 16.26
CA MET A 1 -6.19 -12.88 16.87
C MET A 1 -6.77 -11.49 16.79
N ILE A 2 -7.94 -11.32 16.16
CA ILE A 2 -8.60 -10.01 16.04
C ILE A 2 -9.05 -9.58 17.43
N ASP A 3 -8.63 -8.40 17.84
CA ASP A 3 -9.14 -7.80 19.09
C ASP A 3 -10.48 -7.13 18.80
N LYS A 4 -11.57 -7.69 19.34
CA LYS A 4 -12.93 -7.18 19.13
C LYS A 4 -13.15 -5.76 19.68
N ASN A 5 -12.28 -5.28 20.56
CA ASN A 5 -12.33 -3.94 21.14
C ASN A 5 -11.50 -2.91 20.35
N TYR A 6 -10.81 -3.37 19.32
CA TYR A 6 -9.97 -2.54 18.49
C TYR A 6 -10.78 -1.99 17.33
N ILE A 7 -10.86 -0.68 17.22
CA ILE A 7 -11.54 0.01 16.12
C ILE A 7 -10.46 0.74 15.30
N PRO A 8 -10.36 0.49 13.98
CA PRO A 8 -9.46 1.24 13.12
C PRO A 8 -9.71 2.73 13.23
N LYS A 9 -8.66 3.51 13.42
CA LYS A 9 -8.77 4.96 13.56
C LYS A 9 -8.52 5.63 12.22
N LEU A 10 -9.53 6.30 11.70
CA LEU A 10 -9.36 7.22 10.58
C LEU A 10 -8.53 8.42 11.10
N TYR A 11 -7.32 8.57 10.56
CA TYR A 11 -6.44 9.67 10.93
C TYR A 11 -6.80 10.95 10.19
N LYS A 12 -6.88 10.87 8.85
CA LYS A 12 -7.10 12.04 8.00
C LYS A 12 -7.71 11.65 6.66
N SER A 13 -8.65 12.44 6.15
CA SER A 13 -9.13 12.29 4.77
C SER A 13 -8.06 12.75 3.78
N THR A 14 -7.87 11.99 2.71
CA THR A 14 -6.95 12.32 1.61
C THR A 14 -7.67 12.84 0.37
N ALA A 15 -9.01 12.94 0.41
CA ALA A 15 -9.83 13.26 -0.76
C ALA A 15 -9.49 14.61 -1.42
N ASN A 16 -9.04 15.60 -0.65
CA ASN A 16 -8.72 16.94 -1.13
C ASN A 16 -7.24 17.30 -0.94
N MET A 17 -6.39 16.31 -0.67
CA MET A 17 -4.96 16.55 -0.54
C MET A 17 -4.30 16.68 -1.91
N THR A 18 -3.41 17.63 -2.04
CA THR A 18 -2.42 17.62 -3.11
C THR A 18 -1.41 16.48 -2.90
N VAL A 19 -0.73 16.06 -3.97
CA VAL A 19 0.32 15.05 -3.89
C VAL A 19 1.38 15.42 -2.84
N LYS A 20 1.81 16.70 -2.83
CA LYS A 20 2.80 17.18 -1.87
C LYS A 20 2.33 17.14 -0.41
N GLU A 21 1.06 17.45 -0.15
CA GLU A 21 0.49 17.34 1.19
C GLU A 21 0.42 15.88 1.64
N TRP A 22 0.01 14.99 0.73
CA TRP A 22 -0.05 13.55 0.99
C TRP A 22 1.36 12.97 1.27
N GLU A 23 2.37 13.33 0.47
CA GLU A 23 3.76 12.92 0.71
C GLU A 23 4.28 13.41 2.07
N ASN A 24 3.99 14.66 2.44
CA ASN A 24 4.38 15.22 3.73
C ASN A 24 3.72 14.45 4.90
N GLU A 25 2.43 14.11 4.79
CA GLU A 25 1.76 13.30 5.82
C GLU A 25 2.37 11.90 5.92
N ARG A 26 2.75 11.28 4.82
CA ARG A 26 3.46 9.99 4.82
C ARG A 26 4.83 10.06 5.48
N ARG A 27 5.56 11.16 5.36
CA ARG A 27 6.86 11.36 6.03
C ARG A 27 6.73 11.33 7.55
N ASN A 28 5.62 11.80 8.08
CA ASN A 28 5.38 11.87 9.53
C ASN A 28 4.96 10.53 10.17
N SER A 29 5.02 9.43 9.43
CA SER A 29 4.61 8.11 9.92
C SER A 29 5.39 6.98 9.23
N ILE A 30 5.30 5.78 9.79
CA ILE A 30 5.83 4.56 9.21
C ILE A 30 4.67 3.83 8.51
N GLY A 31 4.78 3.66 7.21
CA GLY A 31 3.81 2.93 6.40
C GLY A 31 4.15 1.45 6.23
N GLY A 32 3.25 0.70 5.59
CA GLY A 32 3.47 -0.73 5.35
C GLY A 32 4.72 -1.05 4.52
N SER A 33 5.00 -0.26 3.47
CA SER A 33 6.22 -0.41 2.66
C SER A 33 7.49 -0.06 3.42
N ASP A 34 7.41 0.89 4.36
CA ASP A 34 8.55 1.27 5.21
C ASP A 34 8.93 0.16 6.19
N MET A 35 7.95 -0.61 6.67
CA MET A 35 8.18 -1.75 7.56
C MET A 35 9.07 -2.82 6.92
N ALA A 36 8.89 -3.11 5.63
CA ALA A 36 9.75 -4.04 4.91
C ALA A 36 11.21 -3.55 4.87
N VAL A 37 11.42 -2.25 4.68
CA VAL A 37 12.77 -1.63 4.73
C VAL A 37 13.37 -1.75 6.13
N LEU A 38 12.59 -1.46 7.18
CA LEU A 38 13.05 -1.55 8.57
C LEU A 38 13.45 -2.98 8.97
N LEU A 39 12.73 -3.97 8.44
CA LEU A 39 13.05 -5.40 8.66
C LEU A 39 14.17 -5.92 7.76
N GLY A 40 14.63 -5.16 6.77
CA GLY A 40 15.64 -5.58 5.81
C GLY A 40 15.13 -6.62 4.81
N LEU A 41 13.82 -6.64 4.55
CA LEU A 41 13.13 -7.60 3.68
C LEU A 41 12.68 -6.97 2.34
N ASN A 42 13.10 -5.74 2.07
CA ASN A 42 12.72 -5.00 0.88
C ASN A 42 13.52 -5.44 -0.35
N HIS A 43 12.84 -5.92 -1.38
CA HIS A 43 13.47 -6.40 -2.61
C HIS A 43 13.88 -5.28 -3.59
N PHE A 44 13.39 -4.04 -3.39
CA PHE A 44 13.77 -2.89 -4.23
C PHE A 44 15.12 -2.26 -3.85
N GLY A 45 15.80 -2.80 -2.86
CA GLY A 45 17.13 -2.35 -2.44
C GLY A 45 17.15 -1.06 -1.63
N ARG A 46 15.99 -0.48 -1.27
CA ARG A 46 15.94 0.71 -0.41
C ARG A 46 16.52 0.40 0.97
N THR A 47 17.45 1.22 1.42
CA THR A 47 18.15 1.04 2.70
C THR A 47 17.43 1.74 3.86
N LYS A 48 17.71 1.31 5.11
CA LYS A 48 17.23 2.01 6.32
C LYS A 48 17.71 3.46 6.38
N ARG A 49 18.89 3.74 5.84
CA ARG A 49 19.46 5.08 5.78
C ARG A 49 18.67 6.00 4.85
N GLU A 50 18.30 5.51 3.67
CA GLU A 50 17.46 6.25 2.73
C GLU A 50 16.07 6.50 3.31
N LEU A 51 15.50 5.49 4.00
CA LEU A 51 14.24 5.67 4.71
C LEU A 51 14.35 6.75 5.80
N PHE A 52 15.43 6.74 6.58
CA PHE A 52 15.67 7.78 7.59
C PHE A 52 15.74 9.18 6.97
N TYR A 53 16.45 9.34 5.87
CA TYR A 53 16.55 10.64 5.18
C TYR A 53 15.18 11.11 4.65
N ASP A 54 14.41 10.22 4.06
CA ASP A 54 13.05 10.52 3.61
C ASP A 54 12.17 10.99 4.79
N LYS A 55 12.15 10.22 5.90
CA LYS A 55 11.32 10.56 7.08
C LYS A 55 11.74 11.82 7.81
N THR A 56 13.01 12.19 7.76
CA THR A 56 13.53 13.40 8.40
C THR A 56 13.54 14.61 7.48
N GLY A 57 13.12 14.45 6.22
CA GLY A 57 13.14 15.54 5.24
C GLY A 57 14.54 15.95 4.76
N ILE A 58 15.57 15.12 5.02
CA ILE A 58 16.89 15.29 4.47
C ILE A 58 16.84 14.87 3.00
N GLU A 59 17.20 15.76 2.09
CA GLU A 59 17.17 15.45 0.67
C GLU A 59 18.07 14.25 0.34
N PRO A 60 17.57 13.28 -0.44
CA PRO A 60 18.39 12.15 -0.86
C PRO A 60 19.53 12.66 -1.76
N ILE A 61 20.71 12.06 -1.59
CA ILE A 61 21.91 12.37 -2.38
C ILE A 61 21.74 11.96 -3.86
N VAL A 62 20.75 11.14 -4.15
CA VAL A 62 20.46 10.63 -5.51
C VAL A 62 19.24 11.34 -6.06
N SER A 63 19.47 12.26 -7.00
CA SER A 63 18.41 12.86 -7.81
C SER A 63 17.83 11.82 -8.79
N ASP A 64 16.54 11.88 -9.04
CA ASP A 64 15.90 11.21 -10.19
C ASP A 64 16.15 12.09 -11.43
N GLU A 65 17.40 12.09 -11.90
CA GLU A 65 17.86 13.00 -12.98
C GLU A 65 17.04 12.85 -14.26
N ASP A 66 16.49 11.67 -14.51
CA ASP A 66 15.75 11.35 -15.73
C ASP A 66 14.22 11.39 -15.55
N GLY A 67 13.70 11.60 -14.35
CA GLY A 67 12.26 11.54 -14.07
C GLY A 67 11.62 10.14 -14.25
N TYR A 68 12.42 9.13 -14.59
CA TYR A 68 11.95 7.78 -14.93
C TYR A 68 11.28 7.06 -13.75
N LYS A 69 11.84 7.22 -12.54
CA LYS A 69 11.24 6.65 -11.32
C LYS A 69 9.88 7.27 -11.01
N SER A 70 9.76 8.58 -11.24
CA SER A 70 8.48 9.29 -11.10
C SER A 70 7.45 8.81 -12.10
N ILE A 71 7.84 8.51 -13.35
CA ILE A 71 6.94 7.96 -14.37
C ILE A 71 6.45 6.57 -13.95
N ILE A 72 7.34 5.68 -13.51
CA ILE A 72 6.96 4.33 -13.05
C ILE A 72 6.03 4.42 -11.85
N PHE A 73 6.33 5.27 -10.88
CA PHE A 73 5.51 5.46 -9.69
C PHE A 73 4.10 5.97 -10.06
N ASN A 74 4.02 6.98 -10.90
CA ASN A 74 2.75 7.52 -11.38
C ASN A 74 1.96 6.50 -12.22
N SER A 75 2.64 5.69 -13.03
CA SER A 75 2.01 4.60 -13.78
C SER A 75 1.38 3.57 -12.86
N GLY A 76 2.01 3.23 -11.74
CA GLY A 76 1.46 2.35 -10.72
C GLY A 76 0.11 2.86 -10.20
N HIS A 77 0.05 4.12 -9.80
CA HIS A 77 -1.19 4.76 -9.34
C HIS A 77 -2.28 4.79 -10.41
N PHE A 78 -1.91 5.08 -11.66
CA PHE A 78 -2.86 5.10 -12.76
C PHE A 78 -3.45 3.71 -13.05
N LEU A 79 -2.67 2.66 -12.86
CA LEU A 79 -3.09 1.29 -13.10
C LEU A 79 -3.85 0.65 -11.93
N GLU A 80 -3.83 1.23 -10.74
CA GLU A 80 -4.54 0.71 -9.56
C GLU A 80 -6.04 0.56 -9.81
N GLU A 81 -6.68 1.52 -10.48
CA GLU A 81 -8.10 1.47 -10.82
C GLU A 81 -8.38 0.28 -11.75
N MET A 82 -7.58 0.10 -12.79
CA MET A 82 -7.72 -1.03 -13.72
C MET A 82 -7.53 -2.38 -13.00
N VAL A 83 -6.55 -2.48 -12.09
CA VAL A 83 -6.32 -3.70 -11.30
C VAL A 83 -7.54 -4.01 -10.41
N ALA A 84 -8.13 -2.98 -9.79
CA ALA A 84 -9.33 -3.11 -8.97
C ALA A 84 -10.56 -3.52 -9.79
N ASP A 85 -10.72 -2.99 -11.01
CA ASP A 85 -11.80 -3.35 -11.92
C ASP A 85 -11.68 -4.80 -12.39
N ILE A 86 -10.47 -5.23 -12.78
CA ILE A 86 -10.20 -6.63 -13.16
C ILE A 86 -10.51 -7.56 -11.97
N PHE A 87 -10.10 -7.19 -10.76
CA PHE A 87 -10.43 -7.94 -9.55
C PHE A 87 -11.94 -8.05 -9.36
N SER A 88 -12.67 -6.95 -9.47
CA SER A 88 -14.12 -6.92 -9.30
C SER A 88 -14.82 -7.77 -10.34
N TYR A 89 -14.40 -7.69 -11.60
CA TYR A 89 -14.93 -8.50 -12.70
C TYR A 89 -14.71 -10.01 -12.46
N ARG A 90 -13.50 -10.40 -12.05
CA ARG A 90 -13.14 -11.82 -11.87
C ARG A 90 -13.78 -12.46 -10.64
N THR A 91 -13.99 -11.68 -9.59
CA THR A 91 -14.45 -12.22 -8.30
C THR A 91 -15.94 -12.03 -8.03
N GLY A 92 -16.59 -11.11 -8.76
CA GLY A 92 -17.96 -10.66 -8.46
C GLY A 92 -18.07 -9.81 -7.19
N LEU A 93 -16.94 -9.49 -6.55
CA LEU A 93 -16.89 -8.57 -5.42
C LEU A 93 -16.79 -7.13 -5.93
N GLU A 94 -17.22 -6.19 -5.11
CA GLU A 94 -17.11 -4.75 -5.40
C GLU A 94 -15.87 -4.20 -4.70
N ALA A 95 -14.85 -3.80 -5.46
CA ALA A 95 -13.73 -3.03 -4.96
C ALA A 95 -14.10 -1.54 -4.96
N TYR A 96 -13.75 -0.81 -3.88
CA TYR A 96 -14.03 0.61 -3.75
C TYR A 96 -12.95 1.31 -2.93
N GLU A 97 -12.75 2.59 -3.19
CA GLU A 97 -11.76 3.41 -2.52
C GLU A 97 -12.35 4.12 -1.30
N ILE A 98 -11.57 4.20 -0.22
CA ILE A 98 -11.78 5.13 0.88
C ILE A 98 -10.58 6.06 0.91
N LYS A 99 -10.76 7.31 0.48
CA LYS A 99 -9.70 8.34 0.44
C LYS A 99 -9.35 8.80 1.85
N ALA A 100 -8.64 7.96 2.57
CA ALA A 100 -8.27 8.19 3.95
C ALA A 100 -6.92 7.54 4.30
N MET A 101 -6.26 8.16 5.26
CA MET A 101 -5.12 7.62 5.97
C MET A 101 -5.61 7.04 7.30
N PHE A 102 -5.29 5.79 7.57
CA PHE A 102 -5.65 5.09 8.80
C PHE A 102 -4.47 5.08 9.76
N GLU A 103 -4.74 5.21 11.05
CA GLU A 103 -3.75 5.22 12.11
C GLU A 103 -3.97 4.02 13.04
N HIS A 104 -2.88 3.34 13.40
CA HIS A 104 -2.94 2.26 14.36
C HIS A 104 -3.28 2.82 15.76
N PRO A 105 -4.39 2.42 16.40
CA PRO A 105 -4.87 3.06 17.63
C PRO A 105 -3.91 2.98 18.82
N HIS A 106 -3.06 1.94 18.87
CA HIS A 106 -2.05 1.78 19.94
C HIS A 106 -0.65 2.27 19.53
N HIS A 107 -0.43 2.49 18.22
CA HIS A 107 0.86 2.90 17.67
C HIS A 107 0.65 4.04 16.66
N PRO A 108 0.36 5.27 17.10
CA PRO A 108 -0.06 6.37 16.22
C PRO A 108 1.01 6.81 15.20
N HIS A 109 2.25 6.36 15.37
CA HIS A 109 3.32 6.55 14.40
C HIS A 109 3.26 5.54 13.24
N ILE A 110 2.39 4.51 13.31
CA ILE A 110 2.16 3.56 12.22
C ILE A 110 0.86 3.96 11.52
N ARG A 111 0.95 4.27 10.23
CA ARG A 111 -0.19 4.68 9.42
C ARG A 111 -0.18 3.98 8.07
N GLY A 112 -1.35 3.86 7.45
CA GLY A 112 -1.50 3.23 6.16
C GLY A 112 -2.51 3.93 5.27
N ASN A 113 -2.21 3.96 3.98
CA ASN A 113 -3.16 4.21 2.92
C ASN A 113 -3.46 2.86 2.29
N ILE A 114 -4.74 2.58 2.14
CA ILE A 114 -5.22 1.32 1.60
C ILE A 114 -5.67 1.56 0.17
N ASP A 115 -5.19 0.75 -0.77
CA ASP A 115 -5.51 0.95 -2.19
C ASP A 115 -7.01 0.84 -2.41
N ARG A 116 -7.62 -0.28 -2.00
CA ARG A 116 -9.07 -0.49 -2.08
C ARG A 116 -9.56 -1.33 -0.91
N PHE A 117 -10.84 -1.18 -0.58
CA PHE A 117 -11.62 -2.14 0.20
C PHE A 117 -12.47 -2.98 -0.75
N TYR A 118 -12.90 -4.17 -0.31
CA TYR A 118 -13.84 -4.96 -1.10
C TYR A 118 -14.97 -5.53 -0.24
N ARG A 119 -16.14 -5.66 -0.87
CA ARG A 119 -17.39 -6.14 -0.24
C ARG A 119 -18.20 -6.98 -1.22
N ARG A 120 -19.21 -7.68 -0.73
CA ARG A 120 -20.23 -8.26 -1.64
C ARG A 120 -21.07 -7.14 -2.22
N LYS A 121 -21.50 -7.31 -3.46
CA LYS A 121 -22.34 -6.33 -4.13
C LYS A 121 -23.64 -6.11 -3.34
N GLY A 122 -23.91 -4.86 -3.00
CA GLY A 122 -25.08 -4.44 -2.22
C GLY A 122 -24.90 -4.50 -0.70
N GLU A 123 -23.80 -5.02 -0.17
CA GLU A 123 -23.46 -4.94 1.24
C GLU A 123 -22.75 -3.60 1.55
N LYS A 124 -22.86 -3.12 2.78
CA LYS A 124 -22.21 -1.86 3.20
C LYS A 124 -20.81 -2.10 3.77
N ASP A 125 -20.65 -3.18 4.53
CA ASP A 125 -19.43 -3.42 5.28
C ASP A 125 -18.36 -4.11 4.42
N PRO A 126 -17.09 -3.72 4.54
CA PRO A 126 -16.00 -4.38 3.84
C PRO A 126 -15.78 -5.79 4.42
N ILE A 127 -15.50 -6.75 3.53
CA ILE A 127 -15.05 -8.09 3.91
C ILE A 127 -13.56 -8.08 4.22
N GLY A 128 -12.80 -7.21 3.54
CA GLY A 128 -11.37 -7.08 3.64
C GLY A 128 -10.87 -5.94 2.76
N PHE A 129 -9.56 -5.84 2.61
CA PHE A 129 -8.96 -4.88 1.69
C PHE A 129 -8.21 -5.56 0.55
N LEU A 130 -8.01 -4.83 -0.52
CA LEU A 130 -7.33 -5.23 -1.73
C LEU A 130 -6.06 -4.40 -1.89
N GLU A 131 -4.93 -5.05 -2.01
CA GLU A 131 -3.66 -4.46 -2.40
C GLU A 131 -3.49 -4.63 -3.91
N CYS A 132 -3.34 -3.54 -4.63
CA CYS A 132 -3.17 -3.51 -6.07
C CYS A 132 -1.68 -3.43 -6.42
N LYS A 133 -1.21 -4.30 -7.31
CA LYS A 133 0.18 -4.30 -7.75
C LYS A 133 0.27 -4.41 -9.27
N THR A 134 1.32 -3.81 -9.80
CA THR A 134 1.74 -3.99 -11.19
C THR A 134 3.19 -4.42 -11.23
N THR A 135 3.57 -5.29 -12.12
CA THR A 135 4.94 -5.76 -12.27
C THR A 135 5.19 -6.19 -13.72
N SER A 136 6.46 -6.30 -14.10
CA SER A 136 6.85 -6.95 -15.37
C SER A 136 6.60 -8.46 -15.27
N GLU A 137 6.22 -9.08 -16.37
CA GLU A 137 6.06 -10.53 -16.48
C GLU A 137 7.35 -11.31 -16.17
N TYR A 138 8.51 -10.67 -16.33
CA TYR A 138 9.83 -11.26 -16.03
C TYR A 138 10.27 -11.12 -14.59
N ASN A 139 9.46 -10.53 -13.72
CA ASN A 139 9.82 -10.32 -12.32
C ASN A 139 9.84 -11.66 -11.56
N ARG A 140 11.05 -12.16 -11.30
CA ARG A 140 11.31 -13.45 -10.63
C ARG A 140 10.92 -13.48 -9.15
N ASN A 141 10.59 -12.34 -8.55
CA ASN A 141 10.10 -12.29 -7.16
C ASN A 141 8.67 -12.82 -7.04
N TRP A 142 7.94 -12.86 -8.16
CA TRP A 142 6.64 -13.50 -8.27
C TRP A 142 6.82 -14.87 -8.93
N THR A 143 6.89 -15.94 -8.14
CA THR A 143 7.09 -17.31 -8.65
C THR A 143 5.99 -18.23 -8.15
N GLY A 144 5.19 -18.76 -9.08
CA GLY A 144 4.04 -19.60 -8.73
C GLY A 144 3.07 -18.88 -7.80
N ASP A 145 2.75 -19.47 -6.65
CA ASP A 145 1.84 -18.89 -5.65
C ASP A 145 2.55 -18.03 -4.60
N LYS A 146 3.84 -17.73 -4.79
CA LYS A 146 4.61 -16.95 -3.82
C LYS A 146 4.44 -15.46 -4.04
N ILE A 147 4.07 -14.77 -2.97
CA ILE A 147 4.04 -13.31 -2.89
C ILE A 147 5.41 -12.83 -2.38
N PRO A 148 6.01 -11.78 -2.98
CA PRO A 148 7.24 -11.18 -2.43
C PRO A 148 7.09 -10.81 -0.95
N THR A 149 8.13 -11.09 -0.16
CA THR A 149 8.08 -10.99 1.30
C THR A 149 7.78 -9.56 1.79
N ASP A 150 8.27 -8.56 1.09
CA ASP A 150 7.99 -7.16 1.43
C ASP A 150 6.51 -6.80 1.27
N TYR A 151 5.80 -7.36 0.29
CA TYR A 151 4.35 -7.21 0.19
C TYR A 151 3.61 -7.95 1.30
N VAL A 152 4.11 -9.12 1.73
CA VAL A 152 3.54 -9.82 2.90
C VAL A 152 3.68 -8.95 4.15
N VAL A 153 4.83 -8.31 4.36
CA VAL A 153 5.05 -7.38 5.48
C VAL A 153 4.14 -6.16 5.39
N GLN A 154 4.01 -5.56 4.20
CA GLN A 154 3.10 -4.43 3.96
C GLN A 154 1.66 -4.78 4.30
N ILE A 155 1.16 -5.90 3.75
CA ILE A 155 -0.20 -6.40 4.01
C ILE A 155 -0.42 -6.69 5.48
N SER A 156 0.54 -7.35 6.14
CA SER A 156 0.45 -7.65 7.58
C SER A 156 0.36 -6.39 8.43
N THR A 157 1.07 -5.34 8.05
CA THR A 157 1.00 -4.03 8.70
C THR A 157 -0.41 -3.43 8.54
N TYR A 158 -0.98 -3.49 7.35
CA TYR A 158 -2.33 -2.97 7.10
C TYR A 158 -3.43 -3.78 7.79
N LEU A 159 -3.30 -5.11 7.84
CA LEU A 159 -4.19 -5.97 8.63
C LEU A 159 -4.18 -5.56 10.11
N SER A 160 -2.99 -5.23 10.64
CA SER A 160 -2.85 -4.74 12.02
C SER A 160 -3.49 -3.37 12.22
N ILE A 161 -3.26 -2.41 11.31
CA ILE A 161 -3.87 -1.06 11.38
C ILE A 161 -5.40 -1.14 11.32
N LEU A 162 -5.94 -1.99 10.45
CA LEU A 162 -7.37 -2.08 10.20
C LEU A 162 -8.10 -3.07 11.13
N ASN A 163 -7.36 -3.87 11.91
CA ASN A 163 -7.90 -5.01 12.66
C ASN A 163 -8.76 -5.94 11.77
N MET A 164 -8.29 -6.18 10.57
CA MET A 164 -8.92 -7.09 9.61
C MET A 164 -8.13 -8.40 9.54
N ASP A 165 -8.80 -9.48 9.18
CA ASP A 165 -8.21 -10.80 9.01
C ASP A 165 -8.09 -11.22 7.52
N LYS A 166 -8.57 -10.37 6.62
CA LYS A 166 -8.63 -10.68 5.19
C LYS A 166 -8.04 -9.57 4.34
N CYS A 167 -7.09 -9.97 3.52
CA CYS A 167 -6.56 -9.18 2.43
C CYS A 167 -6.56 -10.04 1.15
N LYS A 168 -6.74 -9.41 0.03
CA LYS A 168 -6.43 -9.97 -1.28
C LYS A 168 -5.38 -9.11 -1.95
N ILE A 169 -4.48 -9.75 -2.67
CA ILE A 169 -3.53 -9.07 -3.54
C ILE A 169 -3.91 -9.36 -4.99
N SER A 170 -4.03 -8.32 -5.79
CA SER A 170 -4.23 -8.43 -7.24
C SER A 170 -3.04 -7.82 -7.94
N CYS A 171 -2.35 -8.64 -8.74
CA CYS A 171 -1.17 -8.20 -9.47
C CYS A 171 -1.41 -8.29 -10.96
N LEU A 172 -1.19 -7.17 -11.66
CA LEU A 172 -1.19 -7.11 -13.11
C LEU A 172 0.24 -7.28 -13.61
N PHE A 173 0.46 -8.33 -14.39
CA PHE A 173 1.71 -8.58 -15.08
C PHE A 173 1.68 -7.87 -16.44
N ILE A 174 2.60 -6.95 -16.64
CA ILE A 174 2.70 -6.14 -17.87
C ILE A 174 3.77 -6.76 -18.75
N PRO A 175 3.44 -7.14 -20.01
CA PRO A 175 4.45 -7.56 -20.99
C PRO A 175 5.41 -6.40 -21.29
N GLU A 176 6.67 -6.71 -21.52
CA GLU A 176 7.68 -5.76 -22.01
C GLU A 176 7.61 -5.60 -23.53
#